data_eb0e10a640c5c9e462bc4b22d39716f2
#
_entry.id   eb0e10a640c5c9e462bc4b22d39716f2
#
_cell.length_a   1.000
_cell.length_b   1.000
_cell.length_c   1.000
_cell.angle_alpha   90.00
_cell.angle_beta   90.00
_cell.angle_gamma   90.00
#
_symmetry.space_group_name_H-M   'P 1'
#
loop_
_entity.id
_entity.type
_entity.pdbx_description
1 polymer ?
#
loop_
_entity_poly.entity_id
_entity_poly.type
_entity_poly.pdbx_seq_one_letter_code
_entity_poly.pdbx_strand_id
1 'polypeptide(L)'
;MNKKSKVVVLPCEAYEEEKIYNLLKDGLKELGGLEALIEKEEKLLLKPNLLKKAEVEKAVITHPVVVGAFARILREEGYVNIVLADSCGHGTTRQVIQGTGMDTYLEKYEIPAIDYTKGVHVDYPQGIQAREFILPKELLEADCVISLSKMKTHALERITGAVKNSYGFIYGKNKAIGHTRYPSADSFARMLIDLNQYVKPRLYIMDGITAMEGNGPGSGDPTAMNVILMSTDPVALDSVFARLVYLKPEMVPTNYHGEKMGLGHCREENIEIVVADAMHSKQLVSMEDLVCRYGKPDFNVDRTQIRSNVWTKLAKALNIFQKKPYIEPDKCIRCGICVNSCPVPGKAVDFRKGKENPPVYDYKKCIRCFCCQEMCPKKAIKVK
;
A
#
# COMPACT_ATOMS: atom_id res chain seq x y z
N MET A 1 19.44 -12.07 22.31
CA MET A 1 19.51 -11.05 21.23
C MET A 1 18.19 -11.03 20.51
N ASN A 2 17.50 -9.88 20.41
CA ASN A 2 16.29 -9.80 19.60
C ASN A 2 16.66 -10.11 18.14
N LYS A 3 15.92 -11.02 17.51
CA LYS A 3 16.11 -11.38 16.10
C LYS A 3 15.81 -10.15 15.24
N LYS A 4 16.75 -9.71 14.41
CA LYS A 4 16.54 -8.61 13.47
C LYS A 4 15.51 -9.02 12.40
N SER A 5 14.71 -8.04 11.93
CA SER A 5 13.84 -8.27 10.78
C SER A 5 14.65 -8.20 9.49
N LYS A 6 14.54 -9.24 8.67
CA LYS A 6 15.25 -9.31 7.39
C LYS A 6 14.43 -8.64 6.28
N VAL A 7 15.07 -7.76 5.53
CA VAL A 7 14.55 -7.19 4.29
C VAL A 7 15.46 -7.59 3.14
N VAL A 8 14.91 -8.26 2.16
CA VAL A 8 15.62 -8.62 0.93
C VAL A 8 15.33 -7.58 -0.14
N VAL A 9 16.38 -7.06 -0.74
CA VAL A 9 16.33 -6.08 -1.84
C VAL A 9 16.79 -6.77 -3.11
N LEU A 10 15.94 -6.76 -4.12
CA LEU A 10 16.14 -7.40 -5.42
C LEU A 10 16.25 -6.32 -6.49
N PRO A 11 17.46 -5.94 -6.94
CA PRO A 11 17.63 -4.97 -8.03
C PRO A 11 17.03 -5.49 -9.33
N CYS A 12 16.12 -4.71 -9.92
CA CYS A 12 15.41 -5.07 -11.13
C CYS A 12 14.99 -3.83 -11.91
N GLU A 13 15.46 -3.67 -13.14
CA GLU A 13 15.23 -2.47 -13.94
C GLU A 13 14.03 -2.59 -14.92
N ALA A 14 13.57 -3.82 -15.19
CA ALA A 14 12.52 -4.08 -16.18
C ALA A 14 11.54 -5.17 -15.71
N TYR A 15 10.31 -5.10 -16.22
CA TYR A 15 9.29 -6.11 -15.97
C TYR A 15 9.43 -7.28 -16.96
N GLU A 16 10.45 -8.10 -16.74
CA GLU A 16 10.71 -9.34 -17.46
C GLU A 16 10.36 -10.55 -16.56
N GLU A 17 9.42 -11.39 -17.00
CA GLU A 17 8.87 -12.49 -16.17
C GLU A 17 9.98 -13.41 -15.64
N GLU A 18 10.88 -13.88 -16.53
CA GLU A 18 11.95 -14.82 -16.15
C GLU A 18 12.94 -14.20 -15.15
N LYS A 19 13.32 -12.94 -15.36
CA LYS A 19 14.19 -12.22 -14.45
C LYS A 19 13.56 -12.03 -13.08
N ILE A 20 12.29 -11.60 -13.04
CA ILE A 20 11.56 -11.40 -11.76
C ILE A 20 11.32 -12.73 -11.07
N TYR A 21 10.98 -13.78 -11.81
CA TYR A 21 10.84 -15.14 -11.28
C TYR A 21 12.11 -15.61 -10.55
N ASN A 22 13.27 -15.49 -11.19
CA ASN A 22 14.55 -15.89 -10.59
C ASN A 22 14.90 -15.03 -9.36
N LEU A 23 14.74 -13.71 -9.43
CA LEU A 23 14.96 -12.80 -8.30
C LEU A 23 14.04 -13.13 -7.12
N LEU A 24 12.75 -13.36 -7.35
CA LEU A 24 11.83 -13.72 -6.28
C LEU A 24 12.19 -15.07 -5.63
N LYS A 25 12.64 -16.06 -6.42
CA LYS A 25 13.14 -17.34 -5.86
C LYS A 25 14.35 -17.12 -4.96
N ASP A 26 15.30 -16.29 -5.38
CA ASP A 26 16.47 -15.99 -4.55
C ASP A 26 16.06 -15.21 -3.29
N GLY A 27 15.14 -14.26 -3.41
CA GLY A 27 14.57 -13.55 -2.26
C GLY A 27 13.87 -14.47 -1.27
N LEU A 28 13.10 -15.43 -1.76
CA LEU A 28 12.44 -16.42 -0.91
C LEU A 28 13.45 -17.30 -0.16
N LYS A 29 14.53 -17.74 -0.81
CA LYS A 29 15.61 -18.51 -0.15
C LYS A 29 16.22 -17.72 1.01
N GLU A 30 16.43 -16.42 0.86
CA GLU A 30 16.96 -15.55 1.91
C GLU A 30 15.99 -15.39 3.09
N LEU A 31 14.68 -15.56 2.86
CA LEU A 31 13.65 -15.56 3.90
C LEU A 31 13.38 -16.94 4.51
N GLY A 32 14.09 -17.98 4.05
CA GLY A 32 13.99 -19.36 4.57
C GLY A 32 13.21 -20.33 3.71
N GLY A 33 12.78 -19.92 2.50
CA GLY A 33 11.96 -20.71 1.59
C GLY A 33 10.45 -20.54 1.80
N LEU A 34 9.65 -20.94 0.82
CA LEU A 34 8.18 -20.90 0.94
C LEU A 34 7.67 -21.88 2.02
N GLU A 35 8.28 -23.03 2.12
CA GLU A 35 7.94 -24.08 3.07
C GLU A 35 8.12 -23.66 4.55
N ALA A 36 8.96 -22.67 4.82
CA ALA A 36 9.07 -22.07 6.15
C ALA A 36 7.93 -21.08 6.47
N LEU A 37 7.20 -20.65 5.46
CA LEU A 37 6.17 -19.61 5.56
C LEU A 37 4.76 -20.19 5.35
N ILE A 38 4.61 -21.23 4.53
CA ILE A 38 3.32 -21.69 4.01
C ILE A 38 3.31 -23.21 3.91
N GLU A 39 2.27 -23.84 4.44
CA GLU A 39 2.04 -25.29 4.25
C GLU A 39 1.32 -25.54 2.90
N LYS A 40 1.54 -26.70 2.28
CA LYS A 40 1.04 -27.02 0.91
C LYS A 40 -0.47 -27.04 0.80
N GLU A 41 -1.14 -27.46 1.86
CA GLU A 41 -2.59 -27.65 1.93
C GLU A 41 -3.36 -26.36 2.22
N GLU A 42 -2.66 -25.31 2.66
CA GLU A 42 -3.27 -24.03 3.05
C GLU A 42 -3.95 -23.34 1.87
N LYS A 43 -5.07 -22.70 2.16
CA LYS A 43 -5.74 -21.76 1.25
C LYS A 43 -4.99 -20.43 1.24
N LEU A 44 -4.40 -20.09 0.11
CA LEU A 44 -3.63 -18.87 -0.06
C LEU A 44 -4.47 -17.76 -0.65
N LEU A 45 -4.45 -16.59 -0.03
CA LEU A 45 -4.97 -15.36 -0.59
C LEU A 45 -3.80 -14.47 -1.03
N LEU A 46 -3.64 -14.29 -2.34
CA LEU A 46 -2.77 -13.28 -2.91
C LEU A 46 -3.49 -11.93 -2.88
N LYS A 47 -2.93 -10.98 -2.16
CA LYS A 47 -3.49 -9.63 -2.06
C LYS A 47 -2.59 -8.60 -2.76
N PRO A 48 -2.82 -8.31 -4.04
CA PRO A 48 -2.13 -7.21 -4.73
C PRO A 48 -2.63 -5.84 -4.24
N ASN A 49 -2.04 -4.77 -4.73
CA ASN A 49 -2.60 -3.44 -4.62
C ASN A 49 -3.43 -3.15 -5.87
N LEU A 50 -4.76 -3.12 -5.75
CA LEU A 50 -5.71 -2.87 -6.84
C LEU A 50 -6.58 -1.64 -6.52
N LEU A 51 -5.98 -0.46 -6.43
CA LEU A 51 -6.69 0.75 -6.02
C LEU A 51 -7.89 1.06 -6.95
N LYS A 52 -7.66 1.06 -8.24
CA LYS A 52 -8.65 1.28 -9.31
C LYS A 52 -8.07 0.83 -10.65
N LYS A 53 -8.93 0.57 -11.65
CA LYS A 53 -8.48 0.28 -13.02
C LYS A 53 -7.62 1.43 -13.56
N ALA A 54 -6.44 1.10 -14.03
CA ALA A 54 -5.48 2.03 -14.60
C ALA A 54 -4.53 1.29 -15.56
N GLU A 55 -3.95 2.02 -16.50
CA GLU A 55 -2.83 1.55 -17.31
C GLU A 55 -1.65 1.20 -16.39
N VAL A 56 -0.95 0.11 -16.65
CA VAL A 56 0.09 -0.42 -15.75
C VAL A 56 1.29 0.54 -15.63
N GLU A 57 1.57 1.28 -16.69
CA GLU A 57 2.63 2.29 -16.77
C GLU A 57 2.42 3.45 -15.80
N LYS A 58 1.18 3.65 -15.32
CA LYS A 58 0.86 4.68 -14.31
C LYS A 58 1.23 4.27 -12.88
N ALA A 59 1.72 3.06 -12.68
CA ALA A 59 2.11 2.52 -11.38
C ALA A 59 1.02 2.65 -10.27
N VAL A 60 -0.27 2.59 -10.67
CA VAL A 60 -1.41 2.65 -9.73
C VAL A 60 -1.68 1.31 -9.06
N ILE A 61 -1.40 0.21 -9.76
CA ILE A 61 -1.60 -1.16 -9.28
C ILE A 61 -0.26 -1.89 -9.19
N THR A 62 -0.21 -3.00 -8.46
CA THR A 62 0.92 -3.93 -8.53
C THR A 62 1.05 -4.43 -9.97
N HIS A 63 2.25 -4.44 -10.51
CA HIS A 63 2.46 -4.79 -11.91
C HIS A 63 2.12 -6.26 -12.18
N PRO A 64 1.40 -6.58 -13.27
CA PRO A 64 0.98 -7.95 -13.60
C PRO A 64 2.11 -8.96 -13.63
N VAL A 65 3.27 -8.60 -14.15
CA VAL A 65 4.45 -9.49 -14.24
C VAL A 65 4.94 -9.91 -12.86
N VAL A 66 4.92 -9.03 -11.85
CA VAL A 66 5.33 -9.39 -10.49
C VAL A 66 4.35 -10.39 -9.88
N VAL A 67 3.05 -10.19 -10.10
CA VAL A 67 2.01 -11.13 -9.66
C VAL A 67 2.16 -12.47 -10.40
N GLY A 68 2.35 -12.42 -11.72
CA GLY A 68 2.52 -13.61 -12.57
C GLY A 68 3.75 -14.43 -12.21
N ALA A 69 4.91 -13.79 -12.04
CA ALA A 69 6.14 -14.47 -11.64
C ALA A 69 6.00 -15.16 -10.26
N PHE A 70 5.35 -14.49 -9.31
CA PHE A 70 5.10 -15.10 -8.00
C PHE A 70 4.05 -16.23 -8.08
N ALA A 71 3.00 -16.07 -8.88
CA ALA A 71 2.01 -17.10 -9.16
C ALA A 71 2.66 -18.38 -9.75
N ARG A 72 3.59 -18.18 -10.70
CA ARG A 72 4.39 -19.27 -11.29
C ARG A 72 5.17 -20.03 -10.23
N ILE A 73 5.88 -19.33 -9.34
CA ILE A 73 6.63 -19.95 -8.24
C ILE A 73 5.72 -20.81 -7.39
N LEU A 74 4.58 -20.29 -6.98
CA LEU A 74 3.63 -21.06 -6.15
C LEU A 74 3.15 -22.33 -6.84
N ARG A 75 2.82 -22.28 -8.14
CA ARG A 75 2.38 -23.45 -8.92
C ARG A 75 3.49 -24.47 -9.10
N GLU A 76 4.70 -24.05 -9.45
CA GLU A 76 5.85 -24.94 -9.63
C GLU A 76 6.27 -25.61 -8.31
N GLU A 77 6.11 -24.91 -7.18
CA GLU A 77 6.34 -25.47 -5.83
C GLU A 77 5.15 -26.32 -5.34
N GLY A 78 4.09 -26.50 -6.14
CA GLY A 78 2.96 -27.41 -5.85
C GLY A 78 1.85 -26.84 -4.96
N TYR A 79 1.76 -25.54 -4.77
CA TYR A 79 0.62 -24.91 -4.09
C TYR A 79 -0.58 -24.86 -5.05
N VAL A 80 -1.72 -25.44 -4.64
CA VAL A 80 -2.91 -25.57 -5.50
C VAL A 80 -4.10 -24.73 -5.06
N ASN A 81 -4.23 -24.45 -3.77
CA ASN A 81 -5.37 -23.70 -3.22
C ASN A 81 -5.06 -22.20 -3.17
N ILE A 82 -5.05 -21.55 -4.32
CA ILE A 82 -4.65 -20.14 -4.42
C ILE A 82 -5.79 -19.32 -5.02
N VAL A 83 -6.11 -18.17 -4.43
CA VAL A 83 -7.01 -17.17 -4.99
C VAL A 83 -6.36 -15.80 -4.93
N LEU A 84 -6.76 -14.89 -5.81
CA LEU A 84 -6.34 -13.49 -5.79
C LEU A 84 -7.54 -12.59 -5.55
N ALA A 85 -7.44 -11.68 -4.58
CA ALA A 85 -8.47 -10.68 -4.31
C ALA A 85 -7.92 -9.41 -3.67
N ASP A 86 -8.63 -8.30 -3.90
CA ASP A 86 -8.46 -7.03 -3.18
C ASP A 86 -9.82 -6.35 -3.02
N SER A 87 -10.03 -5.64 -1.92
CA SER A 87 -11.11 -4.68 -1.85
C SER A 87 -10.65 -3.38 -2.51
N CYS A 88 -10.97 -3.21 -3.79
CA CYS A 88 -10.53 -2.06 -4.57
C CYS A 88 -11.10 -0.74 -4.03
N GLY A 89 -10.45 0.38 -4.31
CA GLY A 89 -10.99 1.70 -3.99
C GLY A 89 -12.15 2.08 -4.92
N HIS A 90 -12.13 1.56 -6.16
CA HIS A 90 -13.22 1.69 -7.13
C HIS A 90 -13.27 0.46 -8.03
N GLY A 91 -14.45 -0.12 -8.20
CA GLY A 91 -14.68 -1.38 -8.92
C GLY A 91 -14.45 -2.61 -8.05
N THR A 92 -14.50 -3.78 -8.66
CA THR A 92 -14.21 -5.08 -8.05
C THR A 92 -12.83 -5.59 -8.50
N THR A 93 -12.32 -6.65 -7.87
CA THR A 93 -11.06 -7.29 -8.27
C THR A 93 -11.04 -7.59 -9.76
N ARG A 94 -12.05 -8.32 -10.25
CA ARG A 94 -12.15 -8.72 -11.67
C ARG A 94 -12.23 -7.52 -12.61
N GLN A 95 -13.01 -6.49 -12.25
CA GLN A 95 -13.12 -5.27 -13.07
C GLN A 95 -11.80 -4.49 -13.15
N VAL A 96 -11.02 -4.46 -12.07
CA VAL A 96 -9.75 -3.73 -12.03
C VAL A 96 -8.66 -4.43 -12.83
N ILE A 97 -8.55 -5.75 -12.73
CA ILE A 97 -7.51 -6.52 -13.44
C ILE A 97 -7.80 -6.69 -14.94
N GLN A 98 -9.07 -6.62 -15.35
CA GLN A 98 -9.49 -6.86 -16.73
C GLN A 98 -8.78 -5.93 -17.73
N GLY A 99 -8.02 -6.53 -18.64
CA GLY A 99 -7.26 -5.83 -19.68
C GLY A 99 -6.01 -5.11 -19.19
N THR A 100 -5.51 -5.45 -17.98
CA THR A 100 -4.21 -4.96 -17.48
C THR A 100 -3.07 -5.95 -17.75
N GLY A 101 -3.37 -7.13 -18.29
CA GLY A 101 -2.44 -8.26 -18.44
C GLY A 101 -2.33 -9.12 -17.18
N MET A 102 -2.88 -8.70 -16.03
CA MET A 102 -2.91 -9.53 -14.83
C MET A 102 -3.85 -10.72 -14.99
N ASP A 103 -4.98 -10.52 -15.64
CA ASP A 103 -5.92 -11.56 -16.05
C ASP A 103 -5.22 -12.67 -16.85
N THR A 104 -4.40 -12.31 -17.84
CA THR A 104 -3.62 -13.26 -18.65
C THR A 104 -2.67 -14.12 -17.80
N TYR A 105 -1.95 -13.52 -16.84
CA TYR A 105 -1.06 -14.28 -15.95
C TYR A 105 -1.83 -15.19 -15.01
N LEU A 106 -2.98 -14.74 -14.50
CA LEU A 106 -3.81 -15.54 -13.61
C LEU A 106 -4.43 -16.75 -14.34
N GLU A 107 -4.86 -16.56 -15.58
CA GLU A 107 -5.31 -17.65 -16.45
C GLU A 107 -4.17 -18.63 -16.74
N LYS A 108 -2.99 -18.14 -17.14
CA LYS A 108 -1.79 -18.95 -17.44
C LYS A 108 -1.40 -19.87 -16.26
N TYR A 109 -1.53 -19.36 -15.04
CA TYR A 109 -1.15 -20.11 -13.83
C TYR A 109 -2.37 -20.64 -13.04
N GLU A 110 -3.56 -20.65 -13.64
CA GLU A 110 -4.80 -21.20 -13.08
C GLU A 110 -5.16 -20.64 -11.69
N ILE A 111 -4.89 -19.36 -11.43
CA ILE A 111 -5.21 -18.70 -10.18
C ILE A 111 -6.51 -17.90 -10.34
N PRO A 112 -7.61 -18.30 -9.67
CA PRO A 112 -8.86 -17.57 -9.74
C PRO A 112 -8.73 -16.18 -9.12
N ALA A 113 -9.08 -15.14 -9.89
CA ALA A 113 -9.40 -13.84 -9.34
C ALA A 113 -10.83 -13.86 -8.83
N ILE A 114 -11.03 -13.51 -7.56
CA ILE A 114 -12.37 -13.48 -6.95
C ILE A 114 -12.74 -12.06 -6.49
N ASP A 115 -14.02 -11.76 -6.54
CA ASP A 115 -14.59 -10.57 -5.93
C ASP A 115 -15.08 -10.93 -4.52
N TYR A 116 -14.86 -10.05 -3.57
CA TYR A 116 -15.39 -10.22 -2.22
C TYR A 116 -16.91 -10.12 -2.21
N THR A 117 -17.58 -11.13 -1.67
CA THR A 117 -19.05 -11.27 -1.75
C THR A 117 -19.78 -10.70 -0.55
N LYS A 118 -19.23 -10.89 0.66
CA LYS A 118 -19.91 -10.52 1.92
C LYS A 118 -18.92 -10.01 2.95
N GLY A 119 -19.28 -8.92 3.61
CA GLY A 119 -18.58 -8.45 4.82
C GLY A 119 -19.08 -9.19 6.05
N VAL A 120 -18.12 -9.63 6.87
CA VAL A 120 -18.38 -10.29 8.15
C VAL A 120 -17.82 -9.39 9.25
N HIS A 121 -18.61 -9.14 10.28
CA HIS A 121 -18.16 -8.43 11.46
C HIS A 121 -17.26 -9.36 12.30
N VAL A 122 -16.10 -8.85 12.69
CA VAL A 122 -15.15 -9.56 13.55
C VAL A 122 -14.74 -8.66 14.70
N ASP A 123 -14.72 -9.22 15.89
CA ASP A 123 -14.23 -8.56 17.09
C ASP A 123 -12.71 -8.73 17.23
N TYR A 124 -12.04 -7.69 17.68
CA TYR A 124 -10.61 -7.67 17.99
C TYR A 124 -10.36 -6.96 19.33
N PRO A 125 -10.73 -7.56 20.47
CA PRO A 125 -10.68 -6.91 21.79
C PRO A 125 -9.29 -6.38 22.20
N GLN A 126 -8.22 -7.02 21.71
CA GLN A 126 -6.83 -6.63 21.95
C GLN A 126 -6.37 -5.43 21.10
N GLY A 127 -7.18 -4.97 20.14
CA GLY A 127 -6.88 -3.81 19.31
C GLY A 127 -6.76 -2.54 20.14
N ILE A 128 -5.75 -1.75 19.86
CA ILE A 128 -5.45 -0.49 20.56
C ILE A 128 -6.34 0.64 20.03
N GLN A 129 -6.48 0.74 18.70
CA GLN A 129 -7.26 1.78 18.02
C GLN A 129 -8.57 1.24 17.46
N ALA A 130 -8.54 0.06 16.84
CA ALA A 130 -9.69 -0.60 16.25
C ALA A 130 -9.93 -1.96 16.92
N ARG A 131 -11.09 -2.11 17.56
CA ARG A 131 -11.47 -3.33 18.28
C ARG A 131 -12.48 -4.18 17.54
N GLU A 132 -12.80 -3.81 16.33
CA GLU A 132 -13.71 -4.52 15.43
C GLU A 132 -13.40 -4.17 14.00
N PHE A 133 -13.66 -5.10 13.07
CA PHE A 133 -13.52 -4.89 11.64
C PHE A 133 -14.70 -5.50 10.89
N ILE A 134 -14.94 -5.02 9.68
CA ILE A 134 -15.80 -5.71 8.70
C ILE A 134 -14.90 -6.20 7.58
N LEU A 135 -14.62 -7.49 7.60
CA LEU A 135 -13.70 -8.15 6.68
C LEU A 135 -14.46 -9.02 5.67
N PRO A 136 -13.91 -9.25 4.48
CA PRO A 136 -14.49 -10.17 3.52
C PRO A 136 -14.52 -11.60 4.07
N LYS A 137 -15.61 -12.32 3.78
CA LYS A 137 -15.73 -13.74 4.13
C LYS A 137 -14.57 -14.55 3.56
N GLU A 138 -14.19 -14.29 2.32
CA GLU A 138 -13.14 -15.00 1.60
C GLU A 138 -11.75 -14.77 2.20
N LEU A 139 -11.51 -13.60 2.82
CA LEU A 139 -10.29 -13.35 3.59
C LEU A 139 -10.25 -14.17 4.87
N LEU A 140 -11.39 -14.32 5.54
CA LEU A 140 -11.49 -15.11 6.79
C LEU A 140 -11.44 -16.62 6.54
N GLU A 141 -11.69 -17.06 5.33
CA GLU A 141 -11.57 -18.45 4.90
C GLU A 141 -10.16 -18.81 4.40
N ALA A 142 -9.27 -17.83 4.25
CA ALA A 142 -7.89 -18.05 3.86
C ALA A 142 -7.04 -18.39 5.10
N ASP A 143 -6.19 -19.41 4.96
CA ASP A 143 -5.26 -19.83 6.01
C ASP A 143 -3.99 -18.98 6.01
N CYS A 144 -3.58 -18.50 4.83
CA CYS A 144 -2.41 -17.65 4.65
C CYS A 144 -2.70 -16.51 3.68
N VAL A 145 -2.23 -15.32 4.03
CA VAL A 145 -2.29 -14.13 3.19
C VAL A 145 -0.89 -13.69 2.78
N ILE A 146 -0.70 -13.41 1.49
CA ILE A 146 0.54 -12.85 0.93
C ILE A 146 0.21 -11.49 0.33
N SER A 147 0.90 -10.46 0.79
CA SER A 147 0.67 -9.07 0.36
C SER A 147 1.64 -8.68 -0.75
N LEU A 148 1.11 -8.36 -1.94
CA LEU A 148 1.86 -7.90 -3.10
C LEU A 148 1.60 -6.39 -3.29
N SER A 149 2.36 -5.55 -2.59
CA SER A 149 2.15 -4.11 -2.54
C SER A 149 2.81 -3.38 -3.70
N LYS A 150 2.52 -2.09 -3.84
CA LYS A 150 3.12 -1.17 -4.82
C LYS A 150 3.76 0.00 -4.10
N MET A 151 5.01 0.31 -4.44
CA MET A 151 5.76 1.43 -3.89
C MET A 151 5.16 2.77 -4.37
N LYS A 152 4.55 3.56 -3.46
CA LYS A 152 3.87 4.82 -3.83
C LYS A 152 3.92 5.86 -2.71
N THR A 153 3.76 7.14 -3.10
CA THR A 153 3.42 8.21 -2.17
C THR A 153 1.95 8.16 -1.73
N HIS A 154 1.64 8.79 -0.60
CA HIS A 154 0.29 8.90 -0.06
C HIS A 154 0.09 10.24 0.66
N ALA A 155 -1.05 10.91 0.40
CA ALA A 155 -1.31 12.24 0.96
C ALA A 155 -1.44 12.25 2.49
N LEU A 156 -2.06 11.20 3.09
CA LEU A 156 -2.26 11.10 4.54
C LEU A 156 -1.06 10.44 5.24
N GLU A 157 -0.56 9.33 4.71
CA GLU A 157 0.47 8.48 5.36
C GLU A 157 1.88 8.71 4.78
N ARG A 158 2.09 9.71 3.92
CA ARG A 158 3.31 10.05 3.18
C ARG A 158 3.69 9.01 2.12
N ILE A 159 3.75 7.74 2.50
CA ILE A 159 3.95 6.60 1.61
C ILE A 159 2.84 5.56 1.80
N THR A 160 2.67 4.69 0.83
CA THR A 160 1.90 3.47 0.92
C THR A 160 2.77 2.33 0.41
N GLY A 161 3.02 1.39 1.29
CA GLY A 161 3.81 0.19 1.07
C GLY A 161 3.07 -1.03 1.60
N ALA A 162 3.76 -1.86 2.37
CA ALA A 162 3.23 -3.11 2.91
C ALA A 162 2.11 -2.87 3.94
N VAL A 163 2.36 -2.06 4.97
CA VAL A 163 1.39 -1.83 6.06
C VAL A 163 0.10 -1.24 5.51
N LYS A 164 0.19 -0.17 4.71
CA LYS A 164 -1.00 0.52 4.18
C LYS A 164 -1.75 -0.31 3.15
N ASN A 165 -1.10 -1.24 2.44
CA ASN A 165 -1.75 -2.15 1.49
C ASN A 165 -2.86 -2.98 2.17
N SER A 166 -2.71 -3.29 3.45
CA SER A 166 -3.69 -4.03 4.25
C SER A 166 -5.06 -3.35 4.38
N TYR A 167 -5.15 -2.04 4.07
CA TYR A 167 -6.47 -1.39 4.02
C TYR A 167 -7.40 -2.01 2.96
N GLY A 168 -6.86 -2.73 1.99
CA GLY A 168 -7.60 -3.57 1.06
C GLY A 168 -8.27 -4.80 1.68
N PHE A 169 -8.02 -5.11 2.95
CA PHE A 169 -8.75 -6.13 3.70
C PHE A 169 -10.11 -5.64 4.24
N ILE A 170 -10.33 -4.33 4.31
CA ILE A 170 -11.63 -3.78 4.76
C ILE A 170 -12.67 -3.94 3.65
N TYR A 171 -13.81 -4.54 3.98
CA TYR A 171 -14.88 -4.83 3.02
C TYR A 171 -15.62 -3.58 2.54
N GLY A 172 -15.64 -3.37 1.24
CA GLY A 172 -16.51 -2.45 0.53
C GLY A 172 -16.57 -1.02 1.08
N LYS A 173 -17.78 -0.51 1.32
CA LYS A 173 -18.03 0.86 1.79
C LYS A 173 -17.46 1.17 3.17
N ASN A 174 -17.08 0.15 3.97
CA ASN A 174 -16.50 0.34 5.29
C ASN A 174 -15.13 1.05 5.23
N LYS A 175 -14.43 1.03 4.09
CA LYS A 175 -13.25 1.88 3.87
C LYS A 175 -13.56 3.36 3.97
N ALA A 176 -14.64 3.82 3.34
CA ALA A 176 -15.03 5.23 3.44
C ALA A 176 -15.40 5.61 4.88
N ILE A 177 -16.11 4.72 5.59
CA ILE A 177 -16.42 4.87 7.01
C ILE A 177 -15.16 4.91 7.87
N GLY A 178 -14.17 4.07 7.59
CA GLY A 178 -12.89 4.06 8.31
C GLY A 178 -12.16 5.41 8.25
N HIS A 179 -12.19 6.12 7.13
CA HIS A 179 -11.61 7.46 7.03
C HIS A 179 -12.34 8.51 7.88
N THR A 180 -13.65 8.36 8.12
CA THR A 180 -14.38 9.23 9.05
C THR A 180 -14.16 8.87 10.51
N ARG A 181 -14.04 7.57 10.79
CA ARG A 181 -13.82 7.06 12.15
C ARG A 181 -12.38 7.34 12.64
N TYR A 182 -11.40 7.32 11.73
CA TYR A 182 -9.97 7.55 12.00
C TYR A 182 -9.43 8.71 11.13
N PRO A 183 -9.81 9.96 11.43
CA PRO A 183 -9.58 11.08 10.49
C PRO A 183 -8.15 11.62 10.50
N SER A 184 -7.35 11.32 11.52
CA SER A 184 -5.95 11.75 11.56
C SER A 184 -5.00 10.66 11.05
N ALA A 185 -3.83 11.04 10.51
CA ALA A 185 -2.78 10.09 10.11
C ALA A 185 -2.41 9.13 11.26
N ASP A 186 -2.27 9.65 12.48
CA ASP A 186 -1.95 8.83 13.66
C ASP A 186 -3.04 7.80 13.99
N SER A 187 -4.33 8.20 13.99
CA SER A 187 -5.43 7.27 14.29
C SER A 187 -5.63 6.26 13.17
N PHE A 188 -5.45 6.70 11.92
CA PHE A 188 -5.56 5.83 10.75
C PHE A 188 -4.41 4.81 10.71
N ALA A 189 -3.16 5.26 10.98
CA ALA A 189 -2.01 4.38 11.08
C ALA A 189 -2.21 3.31 12.17
N ARG A 190 -2.61 3.69 13.39
CA ARG A 190 -2.87 2.71 14.47
C ARG A 190 -3.95 1.70 14.11
N MET A 191 -5.03 2.13 13.44
CA MET A 191 -6.05 1.19 12.94
C MET A 191 -5.45 0.22 11.90
N LEU A 192 -4.57 0.69 11.01
CA LEU A 192 -3.88 -0.17 10.05
C LEU A 192 -2.95 -1.18 10.73
N ILE A 193 -2.30 -0.79 11.85
CA ILE A 193 -1.49 -1.71 12.63
C ILE A 193 -2.36 -2.80 13.27
N ASP A 194 -3.45 -2.42 13.93
CA ASP A 194 -4.41 -3.38 14.49
C ASP A 194 -4.93 -4.35 13.41
N LEU A 195 -5.23 -3.85 12.21
CA LEU A 195 -5.68 -4.67 11.09
C LEU A 195 -4.61 -5.65 10.60
N ASN A 196 -3.34 -5.21 10.50
CA ASN A 196 -2.24 -6.10 10.16
C ASN A 196 -2.00 -7.16 11.23
N GLN A 197 -2.10 -6.80 12.50
CA GLN A 197 -1.96 -7.75 13.62
C GLN A 197 -3.12 -8.74 13.68
N TYR A 198 -4.31 -8.37 13.20
CA TYR A 198 -5.45 -9.29 13.08
C TYR A 198 -5.27 -10.28 11.93
N VAL A 199 -5.00 -9.77 10.71
CA VAL A 199 -4.91 -10.60 9.49
C VAL A 199 -3.61 -11.39 9.41
N LYS A 200 -2.49 -10.81 9.87
CA LYS A 200 -1.15 -11.41 9.92
C LYS A 200 -0.67 -11.97 8.58
N PRO A 201 -0.57 -11.16 7.51
CA PRO A 201 0.07 -11.62 6.28
C PRO A 201 1.46 -12.18 6.58
N ARG A 202 1.82 -13.32 5.99
CA ARG A 202 3.08 -14.01 6.29
C ARG A 202 4.25 -13.54 5.45
N LEU A 203 3.97 -13.01 4.26
CA LEU A 203 4.97 -12.49 3.33
C LEU A 203 4.48 -11.19 2.70
N TYR A 204 5.39 -10.24 2.57
CA TYR A 204 5.18 -8.97 1.89
C TYR A 204 6.20 -8.84 0.77
N ILE A 205 5.70 -8.61 -0.44
CA ILE A 205 6.49 -8.31 -1.65
C ILE A 205 6.06 -6.92 -2.12
N MET A 206 7.00 -6.00 -2.26
CA MET A 206 6.74 -4.63 -2.70
C MET A 206 7.35 -4.40 -4.08
N ASP A 207 6.50 -4.21 -5.05
CA ASP A 207 6.89 -3.80 -6.40
C ASP A 207 7.31 -2.32 -6.41
N GLY A 208 8.60 -2.10 -6.55
CA GLY A 208 9.27 -0.82 -6.69
C GLY A 208 10.09 -0.71 -7.97
N ILE A 209 9.93 -1.59 -8.97
CA ILE A 209 10.60 -1.41 -10.27
C ILE A 209 10.23 -0.05 -10.85
N THR A 210 8.93 0.20 -11.03
CA THR A 210 8.38 1.54 -11.28
C THR A 210 7.50 1.93 -10.11
N ALA A 211 7.91 2.90 -9.31
CA ALA A 211 7.13 3.44 -8.19
C ALA A 211 6.22 4.59 -8.66
N MET A 212 5.37 5.09 -7.77
CA MET A 212 4.60 6.32 -7.99
C MET A 212 5.02 7.39 -6.98
N GLU A 213 5.36 8.57 -7.46
CA GLU A 213 5.74 9.72 -6.64
C GLU A 213 4.73 10.89 -6.73
N GLY A 214 4.90 11.93 -5.92
CA GLY A 214 4.11 13.16 -5.96
C GLY A 214 2.69 12.98 -5.46
N ASN A 215 1.68 13.21 -6.31
CA ASN A 215 0.26 13.23 -5.94
C ASN A 215 -0.37 11.82 -5.84
N GLY A 216 0.36 10.86 -5.22
CA GLY A 216 -0.15 9.50 -4.99
C GLY A 216 -1.33 9.44 -3.99
N PRO A 217 -1.98 8.28 -3.85
CA PRO A 217 -1.62 6.97 -4.40
C PRO A 217 -2.24 6.63 -5.77
N GLY A 218 -3.09 7.47 -6.34
CA GLY A 218 -3.83 7.18 -7.58
C GLY A 218 -3.66 8.20 -8.69
N SER A 219 -2.93 9.31 -8.42
CA SER A 219 -2.79 10.46 -9.31
C SER A 219 -1.37 11.02 -9.35
N GLY A 220 -0.39 10.30 -8.83
CA GLY A 220 1.03 10.63 -8.91
C GLY A 220 1.63 10.35 -10.28
N ASP A 221 2.94 10.46 -10.36
CA ASP A 221 3.71 10.25 -11.56
C ASP A 221 4.60 8.99 -11.41
N PRO A 222 4.72 8.15 -12.45
CA PRO A 222 5.60 7.00 -12.42
C PRO A 222 7.06 7.42 -12.34
N THR A 223 7.85 6.68 -11.56
CA THR A 223 9.29 6.93 -11.44
C THR A 223 10.02 5.61 -11.20
N ALA A 224 11.19 5.43 -11.81
CA ALA A 224 11.98 4.23 -11.64
C ALA A 224 12.64 4.23 -10.25
N MET A 225 12.47 3.12 -9.52
CA MET A 225 13.21 2.81 -8.30
C MET A 225 14.07 1.55 -8.47
N ASN A 226 13.78 0.76 -9.51
CA ASN A 226 14.57 -0.40 -9.95
C ASN A 226 14.81 -1.46 -8.87
N VAL A 227 13.87 -1.64 -7.96
CA VAL A 227 13.96 -2.64 -6.87
C VAL A 227 12.62 -3.35 -6.64
N ILE A 228 12.70 -4.60 -6.21
CA ILE A 228 11.63 -5.31 -5.52
C ILE A 228 12.10 -5.51 -4.08
N LEU A 229 11.24 -5.29 -3.10
CA LEU A 229 11.55 -5.52 -1.69
C LEU A 229 10.73 -6.69 -1.15
N MET A 230 11.32 -7.54 -0.31
CA MET A 230 10.63 -8.67 0.32
C MET A 230 10.96 -8.74 1.82
N SER A 231 9.96 -9.05 2.64
CA SER A 231 10.13 -9.28 4.08
C SER A 231 8.93 -10.00 4.67
N THR A 232 9.11 -10.61 5.84
CA THR A 232 8.01 -11.06 6.71
C THR A 232 7.56 -9.97 7.69
N ASP A 233 8.32 -8.86 7.79
CA ASP A 233 8.03 -7.69 8.63
C ASP A 233 7.61 -6.50 7.73
N PRO A 234 6.33 -6.09 7.74
CA PRO A 234 5.86 -5.00 6.89
C PRO A 234 6.40 -3.63 7.30
N VAL A 235 6.73 -3.45 8.59
CA VAL A 235 7.27 -2.18 9.10
C VAL A 235 8.73 -2.02 8.68
N ALA A 236 9.53 -3.07 8.76
CA ALA A 236 10.90 -3.08 8.28
C ALA A 236 10.96 -2.84 6.76
N LEU A 237 10.05 -3.47 6.01
CA LEU A 237 9.93 -3.28 4.57
C LEU A 237 9.63 -1.83 4.20
N ASP A 238 8.61 -1.22 4.85
CA ASP A 238 8.23 0.17 4.63
C ASP A 238 9.31 1.15 5.12
N SER A 239 10.12 0.76 6.12
CA SER A 239 11.24 1.56 6.61
C SER A 239 12.40 1.59 5.62
N VAL A 240 12.72 0.46 4.98
CA VAL A 240 13.69 0.43 3.87
C VAL A 240 13.20 1.29 2.71
N PHE A 241 11.93 1.17 2.31
CA PHE A 241 11.35 2.05 1.29
C PHE A 241 11.50 3.53 1.66
N ALA A 242 11.16 3.92 2.89
CA ALA A 242 11.29 5.31 3.35
C ALA A 242 12.74 5.80 3.21
N ARG A 243 13.73 5.00 3.61
CA ARG A 243 15.16 5.35 3.48
C ARG A 243 15.60 5.50 2.03
N LEU A 244 15.17 4.61 1.15
CA LEU A 244 15.48 4.69 -0.29
C LEU A 244 14.98 5.99 -0.94
N VAL A 245 13.92 6.61 -0.42
CA VAL A 245 13.40 7.89 -0.91
C VAL A 245 13.80 9.08 -0.01
N TYR A 246 14.85 8.92 0.79
CA TYR A 246 15.38 9.96 1.70
C TYR A 246 14.34 10.52 2.67
N LEU A 247 13.37 9.68 3.06
CA LEU A 247 12.40 9.98 4.10
C LEU A 247 12.80 9.25 5.39
N LYS A 248 12.82 9.95 6.53
CA LYS A 248 13.07 9.28 7.82
C LYS A 248 11.93 8.32 8.13
N PRO A 249 12.19 7.03 8.42
CA PRO A 249 11.13 6.05 8.67
C PRO A 249 10.13 6.48 9.75
N GLU A 250 10.59 7.14 10.82
CA GLU A 250 9.75 7.59 11.94
C GLU A 250 8.80 8.75 11.54
N MET A 251 9.02 9.37 10.39
CA MET A 251 8.10 10.38 9.84
C MET A 251 6.91 9.75 9.12
N VAL A 252 6.95 8.46 8.85
CA VAL A 252 5.84 7.68 8.28
C VAL A 252 4.98 7.19 9.44
N PRO A 253 3.71 7.62 9.54
CA PRO A 253 2.86 7.27 10.69
C PRO A 253 2.71 5.77 10.90
N THR A 254 2.59 4.99 9.81
CA THR A 254 2.50 3.52 9.88
C THR A 254 3.77 2.88 10.42
N ASN A 255 4.97 3.38 10.09
CA ASN A 255 6.23 2.85 10.61
C ASN A 255 6.39 3.19 12.08
N TYR A 256 6.16 4.46 12.45
CA TYR A 256 6.29 4.92 13.82
C TYR A 256 5.36 4.17 14.79
N HIS A 257 4.09 4.04 14.40
CA HIS A 257 3.12 3.30 15.22
C HIS A 257 3.32 1.79 15.12
N GLY A 258 3.79 1.29 13.97
CA GLY A 258 4.09 -0.13 13.77
C GLY A 258 5.11 -0.66 14.76
N GLU A 259 6.22 0.06 14.97
CA GLU A 259 7.20 -0.30 15.99
C GLU A 259 6.63 -0.15 17.40
N LYS A 260 5.95 0.95 17.71
CA LYS A 260 5.38 1.20 19.03
C LYS A 260 4.33 0.18 19.45
N MET A 261 3.56 -0.33 18.52
CA MET A 261 2.49 -1.31 18.76
C MET A 261 2.97 -2.76 18.54
N GLY A 262 4.26 -2.98 18.24
CA GLY A 262 4.87 -4.30 18.15
C GLY A 262 4.50 -5.08 16.88
N LEU A 263 4.12 -4.40 15.78
CA LEU A 263 3.91 -5.06 14.49
C LEU A 263 5.22 -5.44 13.83
N GLY A 264 6.28 -4.62 13.97
CA GLY A 264 7.57 -4.84 13.36
C GLY A 264 8.59 -3.78 13.74
N HIS A 265 9.73 -3.74 13.04
CA HIS A 265 10.87 -2.89 13.36
C HIS A 265 11.01 -1.71 12.39
N CYS A 266 11.04 -0.50 12.93
CA CYS A 266 11.26 0.72 12.16
C CYS A 266 12.73 1.18 12.18
N ARG A 267 13.47 0.87 13.25
CA ARG A 267 14.82 1.33 13.48
C ARG A 267 15.85 0.47 12.77
N GLU A 268 16.83 1.13 12.17
CA GLU A 268 17.84 0.53 11.33
C GLU A 268 18.66 -0.57 12.05
N GLU A 269 18.97 -0.37 13.34
CA GLU A 269 19.72 -1.36 14.14
C GLU A 269 19.00 -2.70 14.30
N ASN A 270 17.68 -2.72 14.11
CA ASN A 270 16.83 -3.90 14.19
C ASN A 270 16.49 -4.50 12.81
N ILE A 271 17.04 -3.94 11.73
CA ILE A 271 16.82 -4.40 10.36
C ILE A 271 18.10 -5.00 9.80
N GLU A 272 18.00 -6.17 9.22
CA GLU A 272 19.04 -6.82 8.43
C GLU A 272 18.70 -6.69 6.94
N ILE A 273 19.61 -6.15 6.14
CA ILE A 273 19.37 -5.92 4.72
C ILE A 273 20.25 -6.85 3.91
N VAL A 274 19.63 -7.66 3.05
CA VAL A 274 20.30 -8.53 2.10
C VAL A 274 19.97 -8.06 0.69
N VAL A 275 20.96 -7.72 -0.10
CA VAL A 275 20.82 -7.50 -1.55
C VAL A 275 21.10 -8.82 -2.24
N ALA A 276 20.14 -9.32 -3.03
CA ALA A 276 20.32 -10.48 -3.89
C ALA A 276 20.11 -10.05 -5.35
N ASP A 277 21.06 -10.32 -6.22
CA ASP A 277 21.04 -9.92 -7.63
C ASP A 277 20.79 -11.09 -8.57
N ALA A 278 20.59 -10.77 -9.86
CA ALA A 278 20.31 -11.75 -10.90
C ALA A 278 21.46 -12.75 -11.17
N MET A 279 22.65 -12.52 -10.62
CA MET A 279 23.80 -13.44 -10.71
C MET A 279 23.87 -14.39 -9.48
N HIS A 280 22.79 -14.47 -8.69
CA HIS A 280 22.69 -15.22 -7.44
C HIS A 280 23.74 -14.81 -6.39
N SER A 281 24.34 -13.62 -6.56
CA SER A 281 25.21 -13.06 -5.53
C SER A 281 24.34 -12.44 -4.43
N LYS A 282 24.76 -12.62 -3.18
CA LYS A 282 24.10 -12.05 -2.03
C LYS A 282 25.08 -11.27 -1.18
N GLN A 283 24.66 -10.11 -0.73
CA GLN A 283 25.45 -9.23 0.11
C GLN A 283 24.62 -8.72 1.28
N LEU A 284 25.13 -8.91 2.49
CA LEU A 284 24.67 -8.16 3.64
C LEU A 284 25.20 -6.73 3.51
N VAL A 285 24.31 -5.74 3.53
CA VAL A 285 24.68 -4.34 3.34
C VAL A 285 24.18 -3.47 4.48
N SER A 286 24.87 -2.36 4.74
CA SER A 286 24.34 -1.33 5.63
C SER A 286 23.21 -0.54 4.96
N MET A 287 22.38 0.14 5.75
CA MET A 287 21.35 1.03 5.22
C MET A 287 21.97 2.17 4.41
N GLU A 288 23.12 2.67 4.82
CA GLU A 288 23.85 3.73 4.12
C GLU A 288 24.33 3.26 2.74
N ASP A 289 24.94 2.08 2.65
CA ASP A 289 25.36 1.49 1.36
C ASP A 289 24.16 1.23 0.45
N LEU A 290 23.05 0.73 1.00
CA LEU A 290 21.83 0.53 0.24
C LEU A 290 21.32 1.84 -0.37
N VAL A 291 21.22 2.90 0.45
CA VAL A 291 20.74 4.21 0.02
C VAL A 291 21.70 4.85 -0.98
N CYS A 292 23.02 4.65 -0.81
CA CYS A 292 24.01 5.11 -1.78
C CYS A 292 23.83 4.46 -3.16
N ARG A 293 23.51 3.15 -3.21
CA ARG A 293 23.38 2.38 -4.46
C ARG A 293 22.00 2.57 -5.15
N TYR A 294 20.93 2.56 -4.36
CA TYR A 294 19.55 2.47 -4.88
C TYR A 294 18.66 3.62 -4.42
N GLY A 295 19.18 4.55 -3.65
CA GLY A 295 18.40 5.69 -3.16
C GLY A 295 18.10 6.72 -4.24
N LYS A 296 16.92 7.35 -4.12
CA LYS A 296 16.44 8.38 -5.04
C LYS A 296 16.15 9.69 -4.27
N PRO A 297 17.13 10.61 -4.19
CA PRO A 297 17.00 11.84 -3.40
C PRO A 297 15.98 12.81 -3.96
N ASP A 298 15.75 12.80 -5.27
CA ASP A 298 14.79 13.62 -6.01
C ASP A 298 13.37 13.03 -6.01
N PHE A 299 13.15 11.86 -5.40
CA PHE A 299 11.81 11.28 -5.27
C PHE A 299 10.85 12.26 -4.59
N ASN A 300 9.76 12.59 -5.27
CA ASN A 300 8.82 13.61 -4.83
C ASN A 300 7.89 13.10 -3.73
N VAL A 301 8.37 13.13 -2.49
CA VAL A 301 7.62 12.76 -1.28
C VAL A 301 7.65 13.90 -0.26
N ASP A 302 6.62 14.00 0.57
CA ASP A 302 6.57 14.99 1.64
C ASP A 302 7.57 14.67 2.77
N ARG A 303 8.65 15.44 2.86
CA ARG A 303 9.67 15.35 3.90
C ARG A 303 9.52 16.44 4.98
N THR A 304 8.37 17.13 5.03
CA THR A 304 8.16 18.23 5.97
C THR A 304 8.15 17.72 7.41
N GLN A 305 9.09 18.18 8.23
CA GLN A 305 9.10 17.95 9.67
C GLN A 305 8.24 19.02 10.35
N ILE A 306 7.17 18.61 11.01
CA ILE A 306 6.44 19.50 11.90
C ILE A 306 7.16 19.48 13.26
N ARG A 307 8.03 20.48 13.51
CA ARG A 307 8.64 20.65 14.84
C ARG A 307 7.52 20.86 15.86
N SER A 308 7.45 19.99 16.87
CA SER A 308 6.45 20.08 17.95
C SER A 308 6.91 21.13 18.97
N ASN A 309 6.46 22.37 18.79
CA ASN A 309 6.49 23.38 19.83
C ASN A 309 5.05 23.76 20.25
N VAL A 310 4.91 24.55 21.32
CA VAL A 310 3.58 24.93 21.85
C VAL A 310 2.72 25.63 20.77
N TRP A 311 3.33 26.45 19.91
CA TRP A 311 2.65 27.13 18.81
C TRP A 311 2.16 26.18 17.71
N THR A 312 2.94 25.13 17.39
CA THR A 312 2.48 24.12 16.42
C THR A 312 1.38 23.24 16.97
N LYS A 313 1.34 22.98 18.30
CA LYS A 313 0.21 22.29 18.95
C LYS A 313 -1.06 23.13 18.85
N LEU A 314 -0.97 24.43 19.13
CA LEU A 314 -2.09 25.35 19.02
C LEU A 314 -2.56 25.51 17.57
N ALA A 315 -1.65 25.66 16.62
CA ALA A 315 -1.94 25.75 15.20
C ALA A 315 -2.51 24.45 14.60
N LYS A 316 -2.11 23.26 15.11
CA LYS A 316 -2.76 21.97 14.81
C LYS A 316 -4.20 21.93 15.33
N ALA A 317 -4.45 22.44 16.55
CA ALA A 317 -5.80 22.54 17.10
C ALA A 317 -6.70 23.47 16.28
N LEU A 318 -6.13 24.53 15.69
CA LEU A 318 -6.82 25.49 14.83
C LEU A 318 -6.89 25.06 13.35
N ASN A 319 -6.37 23.88 12.99
CA ASN A 319 -6.34 23.36 11.62
C ASN A 319 -5.65 24.28 10.57
N ILE A 320 -4.83 25.24 10.99
CA ILE A 320 -4.25 26.28 10.12
C ILE A 320 -3.19 25.69 9.18
N PHE A 321 -2.41 24.71 9.63
CA PHE A 321 -1.32 24.09 8.85
C PHE A 321 -1.65 22.72 8.27
N GLN A 322 -2.90 22.30 8.32
CA GLN A 322 -3.26 21.00 7.75
C GLN A 322 -3.41 21.11 6.24
N LYS A 323 -2.74 20.19 5.54
CA LYS A 323 -2.92 20.03 4.10
C LYS A 323 -4.40 19.87 3.74
N LYS A 324 -4.82 20.50 2.64
CA LYS A 324 -6.21 20.45 2.16
C LYS A 324 -6.28 20.15 0.67
N PRO A 325 -7.28 19.37 0.22
CA PRO A 325 -7.48 19.14 -1.19
C PRO A 325 -8.05 20.38 -1.87
N TYR A 326 -7.66 20.64 -3.12
CA TYR A 326 -8.27 21.65 -3.97
C TYR A 326 -8.42 21.14 -5.40
N ILE A 327 -9.37 21.68 -6.15
CA ILE A 327 -9.64 21.29 -7.54
C ILE A 327 -8.98 22.31 -8.47
N GLU A 328 -8.22 21.82 -9.45
CA GLU A 328 -7.75 22.60 -10.60
C GLU A 328 -8.88 22.65 -11.63
N PRO A 329 -9.52 23.84 -11.84
CA PRO A 329 -10.74 23.91 -12.66
C PRO A 329 -10.52 23.47 -14.11
N ASP A 330 -9.37 23.80 -14.68
CA ASP A 330 -9.01 23.52 -16.08
C ASP A 330 -8.84 22.01 -16.37
N LYS A 331 -8.53 21.22 -15.34
CA LYS A 331 -8.41 19.76 -15.44
C LYS A 331 -9.71 19.03 -15.06
N CYS A 332 -10.68 19.74 -14.49
CA CYS A 332 -11.89 19.12 -13.95
C CYS A 332 -12.91 18.85 -15.06
N ILE A 333 -13.20 17.57 -15.33
CA ILE A 333 -14.26 17.15 -16.27
C ILE A 333 -15.64 17.05 -15.63
N ARG A 334 -15.82 17.50 -14.40
CA ARG A 334 -17.10 17.54 -13.68
C ARG A 334 -17.85 16.20 -13.57
N CYS A 335 -17.09 15.09 -13.54
CA CYS A 335 -17.67 13.71 -13.49
C CYS A 335 -18.36 13.34 -12.16
N GLY A 336 -18.17 14.13 -11.08
CA GLY A 336 -18.79 13.88 -9.77
C GLY A 336 -18.18 12.76 -8.93
N ILE A 337 -17.14 12.04 -9.41
CA ILE A 337 -16.51 10.94 -8.66
C ILE A 337 -16.01 11.41 -7.30
N CYS A 338 -15.42 12.59 -7.20
CA CYS A 338 -14.96 13.17 -5.93
C CYS A 338 -16.11 13.42 -4.93
N VAL A 339 -17.30 13.80 -5.42
CA VAL A 339 -18.50 13.98 -4.60
C VAL A 339 -18.95 12.62 -4.06
N ASN A 340 -19.05 11.62 -4.94
CA ASN A 340 -19.46 10.26 -4.56
C ASN A 340 -18.47 9.61 -3.58
N SER A 341 -17.17 9.83 -3.77
CA SER A 341 -16.10 9.29 -2.92
C SER A 341 -15.96 10.01 -1.57
N CYS A 342 -16.64 11.16 -1.37
CA CYS A 342 -16.56 11.87 -0.11
C CYS A 342 -17.31 11.10 0.99
N PRO A 343 -16.63 10.64 2.07
CA PRO A 343 -17.25 9.85 3.13
C PRO A 343 -18.06 10.69 4.11
N VAL A 344 -17.86 12.02 4.11
CA VAL A 344 -18.51 12.93 5.07
C VAL A 344 -20.02 13.01 4.84
N PRO A 345 -20.86 12.82 5.87
CA PRO A 345 -22.29 13.05 5.76
C PRO A 345 -22.59 14.48 5.26
N GLY A 346 -23.48 14.61 4.27
CA GLY A 346 -23.78 15.88 3.64
C GLY A 346 -22.65 16.47 2.80
N LYS A 347 -21.69 15.61 2.42
CA LYS A 347 -20.55 15.87 1.50
C LYS A 347 -19.78 17.16 1.78
N ALA A 348 -18.49 17.05 1.97
CA ALA A 348 -17.57 18.20 2.10
C ALA A 348 -17.15 18.78 0.73
N VAL A 349 -17.34 18.04 -0.35
CA VAL A 349 -17.15 18.51 -1.73
C VAL A 349 -18.41 18.22 -2.53
N ASP A 350 -18.94 19.23 -3.23
CA ASP A 350 -20.20 19.10 -3.98
C ASP A 350 -20.35 20.19 -5.05
N PHE A 351 -21.30 19.97 -5.99
CA PHE A 351 -21.69 20.90 -7.06
C PHE A 351 -22.59 22.05 -6.57
N ARG A 352 -22.10 22.83 -5.60
CA ARG A 352 -22.89 23.91 -4.97
C ARG A 352 -23.19 25.10 -5.89
N LYS A 353 -22.48 25.21 -7.03
CA LYS A 353 -22.65 26.24 -8.04
C LYS A 353 -23.21 25.72 -9.35
N GLY A 354 -23.93 24.57 -9.33
CA GLY A 354 -24.40 23.89 -10.52
C GLY A 354 -23.38 22.93 -11.11
N LYS A 355 -23.87 21.92 -11.89
CA LYS A 355 -23.02 20.89 -12.50
C LYS A 355 -22.15 21.38 -13.68
N GLU A 356 -22.43 22.56 -14.19
CA GLU A 356 -21.63 23.26 -15.21
C GLU A 356 -20.30 23.79 -14.64
N ASN A 357 -20.20 23.91 -13.32
CA ASN A 357 -19.00 24.32 -12.61
C ASN A 357 -18.31 23.14 -11.92
N PRO A 358 -16.98 23.20 -11.69
CA PRO A 358 -16.30 22.24 -10.83
C PRO A 358 -16.90 22.18 -9.42
N PRO A 359 -16.94 21.01 -8.76
CA PRO A 359 -17.35 20.90 -7.37
C PRO A 359 -16.49 21.80 -6.47
N VAL A 360 -17.06 22.32 -5.38
CA VAL A 360 -16.38 23.17 -4.42
C VAL A 360 -16.33 22.51 -3.04
N TYR A 361 -15.26 22.82 -2.28
CA TYR A 361 -15.06 22.28 -0.94
C TYR A 361 -15.68 23.17 0.13
N ASP A 362 -16.30 22.53 1.12
CA ASP A 362 -16.58 23.10 2.43
C ASP A 362 -15.49 22.62 3.39
N TYR A 363 -14.48 23.45 3.59
CA TYR A 363 -13.35 23.07 4.45
C TYR A 363 -13.70 23.00 5.95
N LYS A 364 -14.88 23.49 6.37
CA LYS A 364 -15.38 23.31 7.74
C LYS A 364 -15.84 21.87 7.97
N LYS A 365 -16.39 21.24 6.93
CA LYS A 365 -16.81 19.83 6.96
C LYS A 365 -15.71 18.86 6.54
N CYS A 366 -14.71 19.32 5.78
CA CYS A 366 -13.69 18.45 5.19
C CYS A 366 -12.76 17.87 6.26
N ILE A 367 -12.78 16.56 6.43
CA ILE A 367 -11.91 15.80 7.35
C ILE A 367 -10.51 15.53 6.79
N ARG A 368 -10.21 15.99 5.57
CA ARG A 368 -8.90 15.85 4.90
C ARG A 368 -8.40 14.41 4.74
N CYS A 369 -9.33 13.48 4.49
CA CYS A 369 -9.02 12.07 4.21
C CYS A 369 -8.44 11.84 2.82
N PHE A 370 -8.55 12.81 1.92
CA PHE A 370 -8.07 12.80 0.52
C PHE A 370 -8.69 11.73 -0.40
N CYS A 371 -9.73 11.00 0.00
CA CYS A 371 -10.44 10.03 -0.85
C CYS A 371 -10.86 10.64 -2.21
N CYS A 372 -11.28 11.90 -2.22
CA CYS A 372 -11.62 12.61 -3.45
C CYS A 372 -10.43 12.79 -4.40
N GLN A 373 -9.23 12.99 -3.86
CA GLN A 373 -7.99 13.11 -4.63
C GLN A 373 -7.56 11.75 -5.18
N GLU A 374 -7.61 10.69 -4.40
CA GLU A 374 -7.26 9.33 -4.81
C GLU A 374 -8.10 8.85 -5.99
N MET A 375 -9.39 9.19 -5.98
CA MET A 375 -10.36 8.72 -6.98
C MET A 375 -10.42 9.59 -8.23
N CYS A 376 -9.81 10.78 -8.27
CA CYS A 376 -9.92 11.68 -9.42
C CYS A 376 -9.27 11.08 -10.68
N PRO A 377 -10.04 10.81 -11.78
CA PRO A 377 -9.51 10.18 -12.98
C PRO A 377 -8.61 11.11 -13.81
N LYS A 378 -8.79 12.44 -13.66
CA LYS A 378 -8.06 13.48 -14.42
C LYS A 378 -6.97 14.16 -13.61
N LYS A 379 -6.58 13.61 -12.43
CA LYS A 379 -5.56 14.20 -11.55
C LYS A 379 -5.85 15.69 -11.22
N ALA A 380 -7.12 16.11 -11.32
CA ALA A 380 -7.56 17.50 -11.12
C ALA A 380 -7.59 17.93 -9.65
N ILE A 381 -7.42 17.00 -8.71
CA ILE A 381 -7.40 17.32 -7.27
C ILE A 381 -5.96 17.22 -6.77
N LYS A 382 -5.49 18.31 -6.22
CA LYS A 382 -4.17 18.46 -5.61
C LYS A 382 -4.29 18.67 -4.11
N VAL A 383 -3.19 18.47 -3.39
CA VAL A 383 -3.09 18.70 -1.94
C VAL A 383 -2.08 19.82 -1.70
N LYS A 384 -2.45 20.85 -0.96
CA LYS A 384 -1.60 21.97 -0.60
C LYS A 384 -1.62 22.24 0.90
#